data_4d504f78c3b48b7f52527c771aba1775
#
_entry.id   4d504f78c3b48b7f52527c771aba1775
#
_cell.length_a   1.000
_cell.length_b   1.000
_cell.length_c   1.000
_cell.angle_alpha   90.00
_cell.angle_beta   90.00
_cell.angle_gamma   90.00
#
_symmetry.space_group_name_H-M   'P 1'
#
loop_
_entity.id
_entity.type
_entity.pdbx_description
1 polymer ?
#
loop_
_entity_poly.entity_id
_entity_poly.type
_entity_poly.pdbx_seq_one_letter_code
_entity_poly.pdbx_strand_id
1 'polypeptide(L)'
;IKYILKKGKYIKMRVKSKIVLLLFSIALISFSSCATTKNATSTQTEKKINKTQKYDLEEQFISEISNISIESLEIPKPVIKGRKFKSDFKSIVKNAEGNPVANFPVQLKFPISKVDGKIEYSTLLLHTSEDGTISFNPESTSFSCDTFIELTPAIPETLNIEYEKLTEAVAAKTLKQSIKIKSDIINKGAVLFVWEHNEKGRPTSNSYTMLSELRRNGVALIGNAPVSDTSFIGKPLKELYDANYEVIGGTMYGYLLYGTIKFEVPVTKVDDGYTCTLVAEIVGIDMKNGETTLTTSVSCTATGSNWNNCVSNCKSELTTSIVNNIIYGL
;
A
#
# COMPACT_ATOMS: atom_id res chain seq x y z
N ILE A 1 19.10 -6.71 -27.81
CA ILE A 1 20.16 -7.58 -28.41
C ILE A 1 20.71 -8.40 -27.25
N LYS A 2 20.44 -9.73 -27.27
CA LYS A 2 21.02 -10.65 -26.29
C LYS A 2 22.28 -11.29 -26.90
N TYR A 3 23.35 -11.35 -26.13
CA TYR A 3 24.60 -12.03 -26.51
C TYR A 3 24.74 -13.30 -25.65
N ILE A 4 25.15 -14.40 -26.28
CA ILE A 4 25.51 -15.65 -25.60
C ILE A 4 26.96 -15.97 -25.93
N LEU A 5 27.78 -16.18 -24.91
CA LEU A 5 29.18 -16.60 -25.06
C LEU A 5 29.24 -18.12 -25.23
N LYS A 6 29.78 -18.57 -26.34
CA LYS A 6 30.14 -19.97 -26.58
C LYS A 6 31.54 -20.02 -27.19
N LYS A 7 32.50 -20.59 -26.46
CA LYS A 7 33.90 -20.83 -26.91
C LYS A 7 34.63 -19.59 -27.46
N GLY A 8 34.66 -18.47 -26.74
CA GLY A 8 35.57 -17.37 -27.07
C GLY A 8 35.30 -16.60 -28.37
N LYS A 9 34.16 -16.81 -29.01
CA LYS A 9 33.75 -16.03 -30.19
C LYS A 9 32.34 -15.46 -29.98
N TYR A 10 32.20 -14.16 -30.22
CA TYR A 10 30.91 -13.46 -30.23
C TYR A 10 30.12 -13.79 -31.48
N ILE A 11 28.96 -14.41 -31.34
CA ILE A 11 28.00 -14.61 -32.43
C ILE A 11 26.86 -13.62 -32.23
N LYS A 12 26.69 -12.72 -33.17
CA LYS A 12 25.62 -11.71 -33.22
C LYS A 12 24.33 -12.38 -33.71
N MET A 13 23.43 -12.74 -32.79
CA MET A 13 22.11 -13.22 -33.21
C MET A 13 21.18 -12.06 -33.51
N ARG A 14 20.76 -11.97 -34.77
CA ARG A 14 19.75 -11.02 -35.23
C ARG A 14 18.38 -11.63 -34.93
N VAL A 15 17.74 -11.24 -33.80
CA VAL A 15 16.36 -11.60 -33.52
C VAL A 15 15.46 -10.81 -34.46
N LYS A 16 14.89 -11.46 -35.45
CA LYS A 16 13.80 -10.91 -36.25
C LYS A 16 12.55 -10.89 -35.39
N SER A 17 12.24 -9.75 -34.80
CA SER A 17 10.95 -9.50 -34.18
C SER A 17 9.89 -9.44 -35.28
N LYS A 18 9.09 -10.47 -35.41
CA LYS A 18 7.84 -10.39 -36.18
C LYS A 18 6.81 -9.69 -35.27
N ILE A 19 6.71 -8.40 -35.43
CA ILE A 19 5.55 -7.63 -34.95
C ILE A 19 4.37 -8.05 -35.84
N VAL A 20 3.46 -8.84 -35.30
CA VAL A 20 2.16 -9.10 -35.93
C VAL A 20 1.29 -7.91 -35.65
N LEU A 21 1.27 -6.98 -36.62
CA LEU A 21 0.31 -5.88 -36.63
C LEU A 21 -1.02 -6.45 -37.15
N LEU A 22 -1.97 -6.68 -36.28
CA LEU A 22 -3.34 -7.05 -36.67
C LEU A 22 -4.07 -5.78 -37.10
N LEU A 23 -3.99 -5.48 -38.40
CA LEU A 23 -4.79 -4.45 -39.05
C LEU A 23 -6.21 -5.00 -39.25
N PHE A 24 -7.17 -4.50 -38.48
CA PHE A 24 -8.58 -4.64 -38.78
C PHE A 24 -8.92 -3.75 -39.98
N SER A 25 -8.98 -4.36 -41.14
CA SER A 25 -9.53 -3.77 -42.36
C SER A 25 -11.06 -3.76 -42.28
N ILE A 26 -11.63 -2.58 -42.09
CA ILE A 26 -13.07 -2.35 -42.27
C ILE A 26 -13.32 -2.30 -43.76
N ALA A 27 -13.94 -3.36 -44.29
CA ALA A 27 -14.46 -3.37 -45.67
C ALA A 27 -15.78 -2.62 -45.70
N LEU A 28 -15.78 -1.45 -46.31
CA LEU A 28 -16.98 -0.75 -46.76
C LEU A 28 -17.58 -1.53 -47.96
N ILE A 29 -18.70 -2.19 -47.74
CA ILE A 29 -19.55 -2.68 -48.84
C ILE A 29 -20.72 -1.74 -48.98
N SER A 30 -20.65 -0.91 -49.96
CA SER A 30 -21.79 -0.14 -50.48
C SER A 30 -22.65 -1.05 -51.37
N PHE A 31 -23.85 -1.37 -50.93
CA PHE A 31 -24.92 -1.88 -51.81
C PHE A 31 -26.06 -0.88 -51.83
N SER A 32 -26.19 -0.22 -52.96
CA SER A 32 -27.44 0.44 -53.38
C SER A 32 -28.39 -0.61 -53.92
N SER A 33 -29.54 -0.76 -53.31
CA SER A 33 -30.72 -1.29 -54.00
C SER A 33 -32.00 -0.77 -53.33
N CYS A 34 -32.74 -0.01 -54.08
CA CYS A 34 -34.12 0.35 -53.80
C CYS A 34 -35.03 -0.87 -53.85
N ALA A 35 -35.78 -1.13 -52.77
CA ALA A 35 -37.08 -1.78 -52.86
C ALA A 35 -37.92 -1.41 -51.63
N THR A 36 -39.02 -0.77 -51.89
CA THR A 36 -40.07 -0.38 -50.98
C THR A 36 -40.77 -1.63 -50.41
N THR A 37 -40.78 -1.81 -49.09
CA THR A 37 -41.87 -2.54 -48.40
C THR A 37 -41.99 -2.09 -46.96
N LYS A 38 -43.22 -1.98 -46.53
CA LYS A 38 -43.72 -1.36 -45.31
C LYS A 38 -43.39 -2.13 -44.02
N ASN A 39 -43.18 -1.35 -42.98
CA ASN A 39 -43.49 -1.58 -41.56
C ASN A 39 -42.94 -2.82 -40.83
N ALA A 40 -41.88 -2.56 -40.01
CA ALA A 40 -41.89 -2.94 -38.60
C ALA A 40 -40.87 -2.06 -37.87
N THR A 41 -41.29 -0.98 -37.27
CA THR A 41 -40.53 -0.12 -36.36
C THR A 41 -40.39 -0.85 -35.04
N SER A 42 -39.29 -1.56 -34.84
CA SER A 42 -38.87 -1.89 -33.49
C SER A 42 -38.13 -0.69 -32.92
N THR A 43 -38.89 0.23 -32.38
CA THR A 43 -38.42 1.34 -31.57
C THR A 43 -37.86 0.72 -30.28
N GLN A 44 -36.58 0.48 -30.21
CA GLN A 44 -35.88 0.44 -28.90
C GLN A 44 -36.02 1.85 -28.33
N THR A 45 -37.05 2.04 -27.53
CA THR A 45 -37.24 3.21 -26.71
C THR A 45 -36.20 3.10 -25.56
N GLU A 46 -35.01 3.65 -25.77
CA GLU A 46 -34.22 4.09 -24.64
C GLU A 46 -35.09 5.05 -23.84
N LYS A 47 -35.66 4.56 -22.73
CA LYS A 47 -36.39 5.41 -21.79
C LYS A 47 -35.38 6.47 -21.32
N LYS A 48 -35.41 7.67 -21.90
CA LYS A 48 -34.80 8.85 -21.29
C LYS A 48 -35.43 9.01 -19.91
N ILE A 49 -34.78 8.54 -18.89
CA ILE A 49 -35.17 8.74 -17.49
C ILE A 49 -35.19 10.26 -17.30
N ASN A 50 -36.36 10.79 -17.00
CA ASN A 50 -36.55 12.23 -16.80
C ASN A 50 -35.73 12.66 -15.57
N LYS A 51 -35.10 13.85 -15.61
CA LYS A 51 -34.19 14.34 -14.56
C LYS A 51 -34.83 14.28 -13.16
N THR A 52 -36.13 14.51 -13.06
CA THR A 52 -36.91 14.38 -11.82
C THR A 52 -36.99 12.95 -11.30
N GLN A 53 -37.24 11.97 -12.17
CA GLN A 53 -37.27 10.55 -11.78
C GLN A 53 -35.92 10.04 -11.28
N LYS A 54 -34.84 10.61 -11.77
CA LYS A 54 -33.47 10.26 -11.34
C LYS A 54 -33.18 10.77 -9.94
N TYR A 55 -33.57 11.97 -9.57
CA TYR A 55 -33.48 12.50 -8.22
C TYR A 55 -34.29 11.66 -7.22
N ASP A 56 -35.48 11.23 -7.59
CA ASP A 56 -36.35 10.41 -6.75
C ASP A 56 -35.69 9.06 -6.42
N LEU A 57 -35.04 8.43 -7.41
CA LEU A 57 -34.31 7.16 -7.22
C LEU A 57 -33.05 7.34 -6.33
N GLU A 58 -32.32 8.45 -6.47
CA GLU A 58 -31.16 8.76 -5.65
C GLU A 58 -31.55 8.99 -4.18
N GLU A 59 -32.59 9.76 -3.91
CA GLU A 59 -33.11 9.99 -2.55
C GLU A 59 -33.70 8.70 -1.95
N GLN A 60 -34.35 7.86 -2.73
CA GLN A 60 -34.82 6.54 -2.28
C GLN A 60 -33.64 5.66 -1.85
N PHE A 61 -32.59 5.55 -2.66
CA PHE A 61 -31.40 4.77 -2.32
C PHE A 61 -30.70 5.32 -1.06
N ILE A 62 -30.56 6.65 -0.94
CA ILE A 62 -30.03 7.28 0.26
C ILE A 62 -30.86 6.89 1.50
N SER A 63 -32.19 6.90 1.39
CA SER A 63 -33.08 6.48 2.47
C SER A 63 -32.88 5.00 2.84
N GLU A 64 -32.76 4.13 1.86
CA GLU A 64 -32.52 2.68 2.06
C GLU A 64 -31.20 2.44 2.80
N ILE A 65 -30.09 3.04 2.33
CA ILE A 65 -28.80 2.85 2.97
C ILE A 65 -28.68 3.56 4.33
N SER A 66 -29.51 4.59 4.60
CA SER A 66 -29.52 5.27 5.90
C SER A 66 -29.86 4.31 7.05
N ASN A 67 -30.67 3.31 6.76
CA ASN A 67 -31.17 2.32 7.73
C ASN A 67 -30.27 1.09 7.88
N ILE A 68 -29.08 1.07 7.26
CA ILE A 68 -28.15 -0.04 7.40
C ILE A 68 -26.86 0.38 8.11
N SER A 69 -26.19 -0.60 8.71
CA SER A 69 -24.79 -0.52 9.15
C SER A 69 -23.99 -1.67 8.57
N ILE A 70 -22.72 -1.42 8.25
CA ILE A 70 -21.74 -2.44 7.89
C ILE A 70 -20.73 -2.52 9.03
N GLU A 71 -20.65 -3.67 9.69
CA GLU A 71 -19.85 -3.87 10.90
C GLU A 71 -18.78 -4.94 10.66
N SER A 72 -17.60 -4.77 11.29
CA SER A 72 -16.53 -5.76 11.26
C SER A 72 -16.83 -6.91 12.24
N LEU A 73 -16.72 -8.15 11.78
CA LEU A 73 -16.79 -9.35 12.64
C LEU A 73 -15.41 -9.94 12.91
N GLU A 74 -14.56 -10.02 11.88
CA GLU A 74 -13.23 -10.61 12.00
C GLU A 74 -12.23 -9.86 11.09
N ILE A 75 -11.06 -9.54 11.66
CA ILE A 75 -9.92 -8.99 10.93
C ILE A 75 -8.75 -9.96 11.12
N PRO A 76 -8.23 -10.57 10.05
CA PRO A 76 -7.10 -11.49 10.13
C PRO A 76 -5.84 -10.83 10.70
N LYS A 77 -5.01 -11.64 11.38
CA LYS A 77 -3.68 -11.19 11.81
C LYS A 77 -2.80 -10.90 10.60
N PRO A 78 -1.85 -9.94 10.72
CA PRO A 78 -0.88 -9.63 9.67
C PRO A 78 -0.14 -10.87 9.15
N VAL A 79 0.07 -10.94 7.83
CA VAL A 79 0.85 -12.01 7.18
C VAL A 79 2.13 -11.46 6.59
N ILE A 80 3.06 -12.35 6.22
CA ILE A 80 4.27 -11.99 5.49
C ILE A 80 3.95 -12.11 3.98
N LYS A 81 4.49 -11.20 3.19
CA LYS A 81 4.45 -11.19 1.73
C LYS A 81 4.64 -12.60 1.14
N GLY A 82 3.77 -12.98 0.21
CA GLY A 82 3.72 -14.31 -0.41
C GLY A 82 2.94 -15.36 0.38
N ARG A 83 2.37 -15.03 1.54
CA ARG A 83 1.54 -15.96 2.33
C ARG A 83 0.07 -15.56 2.30
N LYS A 84 -0.81 -16.56 2.35
CA LYS A 84 -2.26 -16.36 2.50
C LYS A 84 -2.62 -16.02 3.93
N PHE A 85 -3.68 -15.25 4.11
CA PHE A 85 -4.31 -15.06 5.42
C PHE A 85 -4.89 -16.37 5.92
N LYS A 86 -4.77 -16.61 7.24
CA LYS A 86 -5.24 -17.86 7.87
C LYS A 86 -6.74 -17.88 8.10
N SER A 87 -7.37 -16.72 8.18
CA SER A 87 -8.81 -16.53 8.28
C SER A 87 -9.25 -15.47 7.27
N ASP A 88 -10.56 -15.38 7.09
CA ASP A 88 -11.16 -14.39 6.18
C ASP A 88 -11.40 -13.07 6.91
N PHE A 89 -11.40 -11.98 6.17
CA PHE A 89 -12.03 -10.73 6.58
C PHE A 89 -13.52 -10.95 6.56
N LYS A 90 -14.18 -10.78 7.71
CA LYS A 90 -15.64 -10.97 7.82
C LYS A 90 -16.30 -9.69 8.26
N SER A 91 -17.43 -9.40 7.65
CA SER A 91 -18.29 -8.27 7.97
C SER A 91 -19.75 -8.72 7.95
N ILE A 92 -20.60 -7.94 8.58
CA ILE A 92 -22.05 -8.16 8.58
C ILE A 92 -22.76 -6.85 8.23
N VAL A 93 -23.82 -6.97 7.45
CA VAL A 93 -24.75 -5.87 7.17
C VAL A 93 -25.99 -6.07 8.04
N LYS A 94 -26.37 -5.04 8.77
CA LYS A 94 -27.55 -5.03 9.66
C LYS A 94 -28.45 -3.86 9.32
N ASN A 95 -29.74 -4.04 9.54
CA ASN A 95 -30.72 -2.95 9.48
C ASN A 95 -30.75 -2.13 10.78
N ALA A 96 -31.60 -1.12 10.85
CA ALA A 96 -31.73 -0.23 12.00
C ALA A 96 -32.15 -0.95 13.30
N GLU A 97 -32.85 -2.08 13.20
CA GLU A 97 -33.26 -2.94 14.33
C GLU A 97 -32.14 -3.92 14.76
N GLY A 98 -31.00 -3.90 14.08
CA GLY A 98 -29.87 -4.80 14.36
C GLY A 98 -29.99 -6.19 13.73
N ASN A 99 -31.01 -6.43 12.90
CA ASN A 99 -31.18 -7.70 12.20
C ASN A 99 -30.26 -7.79 10.97
N PRO A 100 -29.73 -8.99 10.67
CA PRO A 100 -28.95 -9.23 9.46
C PRO A 100 -29.75 -8.93 8.19
N VAL A 101 -29.10 -8.35 7.17
CA VAL A 101 -29.70 -8.07 5.86
C VAL A 101 -29.10 -9.02 4.83
N ALA A 102 -29.92 -9.95 4.35
CA ALA A 102 -29.54 -10.92 3.32
C ALA A 102 -29.54 -10.32 1.91
N ASN A 103 -28.68 -10.85 1.05
CA ASN A 103 -28.57 -10.48 -0.37
C ASN A 103 -28.36 -8.96 -0.63
N PHE A 104 -27.79 -8.25 0.33
CA PHE A 104 -27.48 -6.82 0.21
C PHE A 104 -26.22 -6.62 -0.63
N PRO A 105 -26.25 -5.77 -1.69
CA PRO A 105 -25.11 -5.57 -2.56
C PRO A 105 -24.08 -4.64 -1.90
N VAL A 106 -22.84 -5.10 -1.82
CA VAL A 106 -21.70 -4.37 -1.25
C VAL A 106 -20.56 -4.34 -2.24
N GLN A 107 -19.99 -3.17 -2.48
CA GLN A 107 -18.75 -3.03 -3.21
C GLN A 107 -17.57 -3.16 -2.25
N LEU A 108 -16.73 -4.16 -2.50
CA LEU A 108 -15.46 -4.37 -1.80
C LEU A 108 -14.32 -3.79 -2.62
N LYS A 109 -13.55 -2.85 -2.05
CA LYS A 109 -12.30 -2.34 -2.60
C LYS A 109 -11.12 -2.88 -1.80
N PHE A 110 -10.13 -3.46 -2.47
CA PHE A 110 -8.98 -4.11 -1.82
C PHE A 110 -7.69 -3.93 -2.62
N PRO A 111 -6.51 -3.94 -1.95
CA PRO A 111 -5.22 -3.75 -2.61
C PRO A 111 -4.84 -4.99 -3.44
N ILE A 112 -4.33 -4.79 -4.66
CA ILE A 112 -3.92 -5.85 -5.59
C ILE A 112 -2.45 -5.81 -5.99
N SER A 113 -1.85 -4.63 -6.00
CA SER A 113 -0.45 -4.43 -6.38
C SER A 113 0.14 -3.19 -5.72
N LYS A 114 1.47 -3.05 -5.85
CA LYS A 114 2.23 -1.87 -5.43
C LYS A 114 3.22 -1.52 -6.54
N VAL A 115 3.04 -0.35 -7.15
CA VAL A 115 3.88 0.17 -8.25
C VAL A 115 4.47 1.50 -7.81
N ASP A 116 5.78 1.64 -7.86
CA ASP A 116 6.51 2.85 -7.43
C ASP A 116 6.10 3.35 -6.02
N GLY A 117 5.93 2.40 -5.10
CA GLY A 117 5.51 2.68 -3.73
C GLY A 117 4.02 2.99 -3.54
N LYS A 118 3.24 3.12 -4.61
CA LYS A 118 1.79 3.38 -4.56
C LYS A 118 1.01 2.08 -4.64
N ILE A 119 0.00 1.95 -3.79
CA ILE A 119 -0.90 0.79 -3.76
C ILE A 119 -1.99 0.97 -4.81
N GLU A 120 -2.16 -0.03 -5.66
CA GLU A 120 -3.26 -0.13 -6.59
C GLU A 120 -4.37 -1.00 -6.00
N TYR A 121 -5.61 -0.63 -6.29
CA TYR A 121 -6.80 -1.28 -5.76
C TYR A 121 -7.66 -1.86 -6.88
N SER A 122 -8.35 -2.95 -6.57
CA SER A 122 -9.44 -3.49 -7.37
C SER A 122 -10.74 -3.45 -6.59
N THR A 123 -11.85 -3.58 -7.29
CA THR A 123 -13.18 -3.63 -6.70
C THR A 123 -13.91 -4.89 -7.10
N LEU A 124 -14.70 -5.45 -6.17
CA LEU A 124 -15.61 -6.57 -6.39
C LEU A 124 -17.00 -6.20 -5.90
N LEU A 125 -18.02 -6.58 -6.65
CA LEU A 125 -19.40 -6.57 -6.18
C LEU A 125 -19.68 -7.89 -5.46
N LEU A 126 -20.06 -7.81 -4.20
CA LEU A 126 -20.42 -8.95 -3.36
C LEU A 126 -21.86 -8.79 -2.87
N HIS A 127 -22.49 -9.88 -2.50
CA HIS A 127 -23.79 -9.86 -1.84
C HIS A 127 -23.67 -10.56 -0.49
N THR A 128 -24.36 -10.05 0.51
CA THR A 128 -24.44 -10.71 1.82
C THR A 128 -25.13 -12.05 1.68
N SER A 129 -24.67 -13.02 2.49
CA SER A 129 -25.33 -14.32 2.69
C SER A 129 -26.67 -14.20 3.42
N GLU A 130 -27.36 -15.30 3.64
CA GLU A 130 -28.65 -15.31 4.34
C GLU A 130 -28.57 -14.77 5.79
N ASP A 131 -27.42 -14.95 6.42
CA ASP A 131 -27.10 -14.40 7.76
C ASP A 131 -26.53 -12.98 7.73
N GLY A 132 -26.60 -12.29 6.61
CA GLY A 132 -26.13 -10.92 6.42
C GLY A 132 -24.61 -10.79 6.36
N THR A 133 -23.84 -11.88 6.30
CA THR A 133 -22.38 -11.83 6.34
C THR A 133 -21.73 -11.72 4.95
N ILE A 134 -20.53 -11.14 4.93
CA ILE A 134 -19.62 -11.14 3.80
C ILE A 134 -18.30 -11.71 4.30
N SER A 135 -17.72 -12.65 3.55
CA SER A 135 -16.41 -13.23 3.78
C SER A 135 -15.51 -12.99 2.59
N PHE A 136 -14.30 -12.50 2.84
CA PHE A 136 -13.30 -12.20 1.81
C PHE A 136 -11.91 -12.61 2.27
N ASN A 137 -11.20 -13.37 1.45
CA ASN A 137 -9.80 -13.71 1.67
C ASN A 137 -9.02 -13.37 0.40
N PRO A 138 -8.18 -12.32 0.44
CA PRO A 138 -7.35 -12.00 -0.72
C PRO A 138 -6.37 -13.14 -1.00
N GLU A 139 -6.11 -13.40 -2.26
CA GLU A 139 -5.02 -14.29 -2.64
C GLU A 139 -3.68 -13.80 -2.08
N SER A 140 -2.69 -14.70 -2.00
CA SER A 140 -1.37 -14.32 -1.50
C SER A 140 -0.79 -13.17 -2.33
N THR A 141 -0.47 -12.07 -1.67
CA THR A 141 0.04 -10.87 -2.34
C THR A 141 1.56 -10.94 -2.49
N SER A 142 2.08 -10.43 -3.60
CA SER A 142 3.52 -10.33 -3.86
C SER A 142 4.15 -9.04 -3.30
N PHE A 143 3.39 -8.19 -2.64
CA PHE A 143 3.82 -6.90 -2.09
C PHE A 143 3.48 -6.78 -0.61
N SER A 144 4.16 -5.86 0.06
CA SER A 144 3.94 -5.47 1.46
C SER A 144 3.09 -4.20 1.53
N CYS A 145 2.19 -4.12 2.51
CA CYS A 145 1.38 -2.92 2.74
C CYS A 145 0.82 -2.85 4.17
N ASP A 146 0.54 -1.64 4.61
CA ASP A 146 -0.34 -1.32 5.73
C ASP A 146 -1.41 -0.36 5.20
N THR A 147 -2.62 -0.87 4.99
CA THR A 147 -3.71 -0.11 4.36
C THR A 147 -5.07 -0.67 4.80
N PHE A 148 -6.12 -0.37 4.05
CA PHE A 148 -7.48 -0.82 4.33
C PHE A 148 -8.09 -1.54 3.14
N ILE A 149 -8.95 -2.52 3.42
CA ILE A 149 -10.05 -2.90 2.55
C ILE A 149 -11.26 -2.05 2.92
N GLU A 150 -12.04 -1.66 1.93
CA GLU A 150 -13.20 -0.80 2.12
C GLU A 150 -14.44 -1.54 1.62
N LEU A 151 -15.48 -1.61 2.46
CA LEU A 151 -16.79 -2.15 2.09
C LEU A 151 -17.79 -1.00 2.10
N THR A 152 -18.44 -0.79 0.96
CA THR A 152 -19.44 0.28 0.78
C THR A 152 -20.74 -0.31 0.23
N PRO A 153 -21.90 0.27 0.54
CA PRO A 153 -23.11 -0.06 -0.21
C PRO A 153 -22.86 0.10 -1.72
N ALA A 154 -23.18 -0.90 -2.52
CA ALA A 154 -22.98 -0.82 -3.96
C ALA A 154 -24.00 0.11 -4.59
N ILE A 155 -23.55 1.15 -5.27
CA ILE A 155 -24.41 2.09 -5.98
C ILE A 155 -24.92 1.41 -7.26
N PRO A 156 -26.25 1.32 -7.48
CA PRO A 156 -26.82 0.83 -8.73
C PRO A 156 -26.31 1.63 -9.94
N GLU A 157 -26.00 0.97 -11.05
CA GLU A 157 -25.50 1.61 -12.28
C GLU A 157 -26.46 2.67 -12.85
N THR A 158 -27.74 2.59 -12.49
CA THR A 158 -28.77 3.54 -12.91
C THR A 158 -28.67 4.90 -12.22
N LEU A 159 -27.92 5.00 -11.11
CA LEU A 159 -27.77 6.22 -10.35
C LEU A 159 -26.55 7.03 -10.80
N ASN A 160 -26.59 8.34 -10.52
CA ASN A 160 -25.47 9.23 -10.86
C ASN A 160 -24.47 9.35 -9.71
N ILE A 161 -23.26 8.80 -9.91
CA ILE A 161 -22.18 8.86 -8.92
C ILE A 161 -21.72 10.32 -8.64
N GLU A 162 -21.95 11.26 -9.56
CA GLU A 162 -21.59 12.67 -9.37
C GLU A 162 -22.55 13.43 -8.45
N TYR A 163 -23.64 12.79 -8.00
CA TYR A 163 -24.54 13.41 -7.03
C TYR A 163 -23.89 13.42 -5.63
N GLU A 164 -23.54 14.60 -5.15
CA GLU A 164 -22.75 14.82 -3.93
C GLU A 164 -23.37 14.17 -2.69
N LYS A 165 -24.68 14.36 -2.48
CA LYS A 165 -25.39 13.75 -1.34
C LYS A 165 -25.35 12.22 -1.37
N LEU A 166 -25.36 11.59 -2.56
CA LEU A 166 -25.25 10.15 -2.70
C LEU A 166 -23.86 9.66 -2.29
N THR A 167 -22.82 10.34 -2.77
CA THR A 167 -21.42 9.99 -2.40
C THR A 167 -21.17 10.19 -0.92
N GLU A 168 -21.67 11.24 -0.30
CA GLU A 168 -21.59 11.48 1.14
C GLU A 168 -22.31 10.40 1.95
N ALA A 169 -23.55 10.04 1.55
CA ALA A 169 -24.34 9.01 2.21
C ALA A 169 -23.64 7.63 2.16
N VAL A 170 -23.09 7.25 1.01
CA VAL A 170 -22.32 6.02 0.84
C VAL A 170 -21.03 6.05 1.65
N ALA A 171 -20.30 7.17 1.64
CA ALA A 171 -19.09 7.34 2.42
C ALA A 171 -19.34 7.20 3.93
N ALA A 172 -20.46 7.73 4.43
CA ALA A 172 -20.87 7.59 5.83
C ALA A 172 -21.15 6.15 6.26
N LYS A 173 -21.46 5.26 5.30
CA LYS A 173 -21.71 3.82 5.55
C LYS A 173 -20.53 2.93 5.20
N THR A 174 -19.38 3.51 4.85
CA THR A 174 -18.18 2.77 4.49
C THR A 174 -17.52 2.16 5.72
N LEU A 175 -17.37 0.84 5.72
CA LEU A 175 -16.52 0.13 6.68
C LEU A 175 -15.08 0.04 6.13
N LYS A 176 -14.09 0.42 6.95
CA LYS A 176 -12.67 0.20 6.68
C LYS A 176 -12.10 -0.85 7.62
N GLN A 177 -11.56 -1.93 7.07
CA GLN A 177 -10.84 -2.95 7.83
C GLN A 177 -9.36 -2.92 7.48
N SER A 178 -8.50 -2.89 8.51
CA SER A 178 -7.04 -2.85 8.30
C SER A 178 -6.54 -4.15 7.68
N ILE A 179 -5.81 -4.05 6.56
CA ILE A 179 -5.07 -5.14 5.93
C ILE A 179 -3.58 -4.86 6.04
N LYS A 180 -2.85 -5.81 6.64
CA LYS A 180 -1.41 -5.67 6.92
C LYS A 180 -0.63 -6.86 6.37
N ILE A 181 0.27 -6.58 5.44
CA ILE A 181 1.16 -7.56 4.82
C ILE A 181 2.58 -7.09 5.03
N LYS A 182 3.29 -7.78 5.92
CA LYS A 182 4.70 -7.49 6.25
C LYS A 182 5.60 -7.88 5.08
N SER A 183 6.65 -7.11 4.86
CA SER A 183 7.71 -7.46 3.90
C SER A 183 8.47 -8.71 4.34
N ASP A 184 9.27 -9.25 3.45
CA ASP A 184 10.09 -10.44 3.70
C ASP A 184 11.35 -10.13 4.53
N ILE A 185 11.60 -8.88 4.91
CA ILE A 185 12.63 -8.51 5.91
C ILE A 185 12.49 -9.32 7.20
N ILE A 186 11.25 -9.69 7.56
CA ILE A 186 10.95 -10.54 8.72
C ILE A 186 11.76 -11.84 8.67
N ASN A 187 11.86 -12.47 7.49
CA ASN A 187 12.56 -13.73 7.29
C ASN A 187 14.00 -13.55 6.82
N LYS A 188 14.24 -12.55 5.95
CA LYS A 188 15.54 -12.33 5.31
C LYS A 188 16.50 -11.51 6.17
N GLY A 189 15.95 -10.74 7.13
CA GLY A 189 16.74 -9.89 8.01
C GLY A 189 17.40 -8.69 7.34
N ALA A 190 18.13 -7.91 8.13
CA ALA A 190 18.85 -6.73 7.67
C ALA A 190 20.08 -6.41 8.51
N VAL A 191 21.02 -5.66 7.91
CA VAL A 191 22.07 -4.94 8.64
C VAL A 191 21.79 -3.44 8.59
N LEU A 192 22.11 -2.74 9.70
CA LEU A 192 21.83 -1.31 9.87
C LEU A 192 23.11 -0.50 9.79
N PHE A 193 23.08 0.51 8.91
CA PHE A 193 23.97 1.65 8.91
C PHE A 193 23.12 2.91 9.11
N VAL A 194 22.63 3.10 10.35
CA VAL A 194 21.74 4.24 10.67
C VAL A 194 22.35 5.04 11.82
N TRP A 195 22.86 6.22 11.48
CA TRP A 195 23.55 7.07 12.43
C TRP A 195 22.66 8.13 13.05
N GLU A 196 22.65 8.18 14.37
CA GLU A 196 22.03 9.25 15.13
C GLU A 196 23.01 10.43 15.23
N HIS A 197 22.49 11.65 15.01
CA HIS A 197 23.25 12.89 15.10
C HIS A 197 22.82 13.70 16.32
N ASN A 198 23.76 14.38 16.92
CA ASN A 198 23.46 15.38 17.96
C ASN A 198 22.93 16.68 17.34
N GLU A 199 22.54 17.64 18.18
CA GLU A 199 22.04 18.96 17.75
C GLU A 199 23.02 19.77 16.90
N LYS A 200 24.32 19.45 16.96
CA LYS A 200 25.38 20.07 16.14
C LYS A 200 25.60 19.34 14.81
N GLY A 201 24.74 18.35 14.49
CA GLY A 201 24.84 17.56 13.26
C GLY A 201 25.98 16.55 13.24
N ARG A 202 26.60 16.25 14.37
CA ARG A 202 27.69 15.25 14.45
C ARG A 202 27.13 13.85 14.72
N PRO A 203 27.57 12.81 14.00
CA PRO A 203 27.15 11.44 14.27
C PRO A 203 27.66 11.01 15.66
N THR A 204 26.80 10.31 16.41
CA THR A 204 27.09 9.90 17.79
C THR A 204 27.06 8.39 17.97
N SER A 205 26.09 7.70 17.38
CA SER A 205 25.92 6.25 17.53
C SER A 205 25.10 5.67 16.38
N ASN A 206 25.29 4.37 16.10
CA ASN A 206 24.31 3.62 15.33
C ASN A 206 23.00 3.49 16.13
N SER A 207 21.87 3.54 15.44
CA SER A 207 20.56 3.55 16.08
C SER A 207 20.21 2.22 16.76
N TYR A 208 20.50 2.12 18.06
CA TYR A 208 20.11 0.97 18.88
C TYR A 208 18.59 0.89 19.07
N THR A 209 17.90 2.01 19.15
CA THR A 209 16.44 2.06 19.27
C THR A 209 15.76 1.45 18.06
N MET A 210 16.21 1.77 16.87
CA MET A 210 15.68 1.17 15.63
C MET A 210 15.95 -0.34 15.58
N LEU A 211 17.15 -0.78 15.93
CA LEU A 211 17.50 -2.20 15.98
C LEU A 211 16.59 -2.96 16.95
N SER A 212 16.35 -2.40 18.14
CA SER A 212 15.48 -3.00 19.15
C SER A 212 14.03 -3.05 18.69
N GLU A 213 13.53 -2.00 18.04
CA GLU A 213 12.17 -1.94 17.55
C GLU A 213 11.93 -2.91 16.38
N LEU A 214 12.89 -3.04 15.44
CA LEU A 214 12.81 -4.04 14.38
C LEU A 214 12.76 -5.47 14.94
N ARG A 215 13.55 -5.78 15.98
CA ARG A 215 13.48 -7.08 16.67
C ARG A 215 12.13 -7.32 17.32
N ARG A 216 11.57 -6.31 18.01
CA ARG A 216 10.25 -6.38 18.64
C ARG A 216 9.14 -6.66 17.62
N ASN A 217 9.28 -6.15 16.39
CA ASN A 217 8.36 -6.38 15.29
C ASN A 217 8.58 -7.69 14.52
N GLY A 218 9.53 -8.52 14.96
CA GLY A 218 9.73 -9.89 14.49
C GLY A 218 10.86 -10.06 13.46
N VAL A 219 11.70 -9.05 13.22
CA VAL A 219 12.91 -9.19 12.40
C VAL A 219 13.96 -9.88 13.25
N ALA A 220 14.06 -11.21 13.16
CA ALA A 220 14.94 -12.01 14.01
C ALA A 220 16.43 -11.84 13.66
N LEU A 221 16.74 -11.84 12.37
CA LEU A 221 18.10 -11.68 11.87
C LEU A 221 18.38 -10.21 11.60
N ILE A 222 18.94 -9.50 12.61
CA ILE A 222 19.24 -8.08 12.51
C ILE A 222 20.46 -7.70 13.34
N GLY A 223 21.33 -6.86 12.78
CA GLY A 223 22.52 -6.35 13.43
C GLY A 223 22.99 -5.03 12.85
N ASN A 224 24.04 -4.45 13.40
CA ASN A 224 24.71 -3.33 12.76
C ASN A 224 25.49 -3.82 11.54
N ALA A 225 25.61 -2.97 10.53
CA ALA A 225 26.44 -3.22 9.37
C ALA A 225 27.90 -3.44 9.83
N PRO A 226 28.61 -4.50 9.36
CA PRO A 226 30.01 -4.75 9.75
C PRO A 226 30.93 -3.59 9.35
N VAL A 227 30.71 -3.00 8.18
CA VAL A 227 31.39 -1.77 7.78
C VAL A 227 30.50 -0.61 8.20
N SER A 228 30.83 -0.01 9.35
CA SER A 228 30.02 1.04 9.98
C SER A 228 30.84 2.30 10.31
N ASP A 229 31.90 2.58 9.55
CA ASP A 229 32.69 3.79 9.70
C ASP A 229 31.90 5.03 9.28
N THR A 230 31.96 6.09 10.11
CA THR A 230 31.25 7.35 9.86
C THR A 230 31.71 8.06 8.57
N SER A 231 32.88 7.71 8.02
CA SER A 231 33.37 8.22 6.74
C SER A 231 32.46 7.86 5.56
N PHE A 232 31.59 6.87 5.71
CA PHE A 232 30.59 6.51 4.70
C PHE A 232 29.35 7.38 4.73
N ILE A 233 29.16 8.22 5.77
CA ILE A 233 28.03 9.14 5.83
C ILE A 233 28.17 10.20 4.72
N GLY A 234 27.15 10.29 3.85
CA GLY A 234 27.15 11.21 2.71
C GLY A 234 27.89 10.73 1.48
N LYS A 235 28.52 9.56 1.52
CA LYS A 235 29.08 8.91 0.32
C LYS A 235 28.00 8.27 -0.54
N PRO A 236 28.30 7.97 -1.83
CA PRO A 236 27.41 7.19 -2.66
C PRO A 236 27.00 5.87 -2.02
N LEU A 237 25.72 5.55 -2.01
CA LEU A 237 25.19 4.32 -1.39
C LEU A 237 25.87 3.06 -1.92
N LYS A 238 26.31 3.08 -3.18
CA LYS A 238 27.03 1.95 -3.76
C LYS A 238 28.33 1.62 -3.06
N GLU A 239 29.09 2.60 -2.60
CA GLU A 239 30.36 2.35 -1.89
C GLU A 239 30.11 1.64 -0.56
N LEU A 240 29.09 2.06 0.19
CA LEU A 240 28.71 1.39 1.43
C LEU A 240 28.16 -0.02 1.19
N TYR A 241 27.35 -0.18 0.15
CA TYR A 241 26.83 -1.48 -0.24
C TYR A 241 27.95 -2.43 -0.60
N ASP A 242 28.87 -2.04 -1.50
CA ASP A 242 29.99 -2.87 -1.94
C ASP A 242 30.86 -3.30 -0.76
N ALA A 243 31.19 -2.37 0.14
CA ALA A 243 32.03 -2.65 1.31
C ALA A 243 31.36 -3.65 2.28
N ASN A 244 30.03 -3.52 2.51
CA ASN A 244 29.32 -4.46 3.36
C ASN A 244 29.08 -5.80 2.67
N TYR A 245 28.77 -5.80 1.37
CA TYR A 245 28.57 -7.00 0.58
C TYR A 245 29.82 -7.90 0.58
N GLU A 246 31.00 -7.30 0.46
CA GLU A 246 32.30 -8.00 0.47
C GLU A 246 32.53 -8.74 1.80
N VAL A 247 32.15 -8.12 2.93
CA VAL A 247 32.32 -8.71 4.27
C VAL A 247 31.24 -9.75 4.59
N ILE A 248 29.99 -9.51 4.21
CA ILE A 248 28.84 -10.36 4.55
C ILE A 248 28.72 -11.56 3.59
N GLY A 249 29.24 -11.46 2.37
CA GLY A 249 29.13 -12.49 1.34
C GLY A 249 27.75 -12.57 0.68
N GLY A 250 26.94 -11.53 0.78
CA GLY A 250 25.70 -11.33 0.00
C GLY A 250 24.49 -12.24 0.29
N THR A 251 24.63 -13.24 1.17
CA THR A 251 23.57 -14.25 1.37
C THR A 251 23.01 -14.31 2.79
N MET A 252 23.69 -13.73 3.76
CA MET A 252 23.31 -13.81 5.17
C MET A 252 22.11 -12.91 5.50
N TYR A 253 22.06 -11.72 4.93
CA TYR A 253 21.02 -10.72 5.16
C TYR A 253 20.37 -10.32 3.84
N GLY A 254 19.06 -10.12 3.88
CA GLY A 254 18.32 -9.67 2.69
C GLY A 254 18.45 -8.18 2.39
N TYR A 255 18.70 -7.37 3.43
CA TYR A 255 18.67 -5.92 3.30
C TYR A 255 19.82 -5.22 4.03
N LEU A 256 20.26 -4.08 3.46
CA LEU A 256 21.02 -3.04 4.13
C LEU A 256 20.11 -1.82 4.34
N LEU A 257 19.93 -1.41 5.59
CA LEU A 257 19.20 -0.19 5.94
C LEU A 257 20.21 0.92 6.18
N TYR A 258 20.29 1.87 5.26
CA TYR A 258 21.14 3.05 5.35
C TYR A 258 20.32 4.27 5.75
N GLY A 259 20.85 5.10 6.66
CA GLY A 259 20.19 6.36 6.95
C GLY A 259 20.75 7.15 8.12
N THR A 260 20.01 8.18 8.47
CA THR A 260 20.35 9.08 9.58
C THR A 260 19.11 9.48 10.37
N ILE A 261 19.31 9.72 11.67
CA ILE A 261 18.35 10.37 12.55
C ILE A 261 18.98 11.68 13.03
N LYS A 262 18.33 12.81 12.70
CA LYS A 262 18.86 14.15 12.94
C LYS A 262 17.83 15.04 13.65
N PHE A 263 18.32 16.04 14.34
CA PHE A 263 17.48 17.14 14.78
C PHE A 263 17.10 18.01 13.57
N GLU A 264 15.81 18.15 13.32
CA GLU A 264 15.24 19.14 12.40
C GLU A 264 15.04 20.46 13.19
N VAL A 265 14.50 20.34 14.42
CA VAL A 265 14.42 21.44 15.39
C VAL A 265 15.15 21.00 16.67
N PRO A 266 16.19 21.71 17.10
CA PRO A 266 16.88 21.46 18.36
C PRO A 266 15.94 21.52 19.55
N VAL A 267 16.37 20.96 20.69
CA VAL A 267 15.55 21.02 21.91
C VAL A 267 15.43 22.46 22.38
N THR A 268 14.20 22.91 22.48
CA THR A 268 13.84 24.27 22.88
C THR A 268 12.96 24.22 24.13
N LYS A 269 13.23 25.12 25.08
CA LYS A 269 12.40 25.28 26.26
C LYS A 269 11.09 25.97 25.87
N VAL A 270 9.98 25.44 26.33
CA VAL A 270 8.62 26.03 26.21
C VAL A 270 8.02 26.20 27.60
N ASP A 271 6.86 26.82 27.71
CA ASP A 271 6.25 27.17 29.01
C ASP A 271 6.14 25.96 29.95
N ASP A 272 5.69 24.82 29.44
CA ASP A 272 5.45 23.58 30.20
C ASP A 272 6.53 22.51 30.02
N GLY A 273 7.76 22.86 29.64
CA GLY A 273 8.84 21.88 29.49
C GLY A 273 9.75 22.15 28.30
N TYR A 274 9.96 21.09 27.50
CA TYR A 274 10.86 21.11 26.36
C TYR A 274 10.18 20.50 25.15
N THR A 275 10.52 20.97 23.95
CA THR A 275 10.07 20.41 22.67
C THR A 275 11.24 20.24 21.72
N CYS A 276 11.20 19.23 20.87
CA CYS A 276 12.15 19.05 19.77
C CYS A 276 11.48 18.32 18.58
N THR A 277 12.08 18.46 17.40
CA THR A 277 11.69 17.70 16.21
C THR A 277 12.89 16.91 15.71
N LEU A 278 12.69 15.61 15.54
CA LEU A 278 13.66 14.71 14.90
C LEU A 278 13.13 14.25 13.55
N VAL A 279 14.04 14.06 12.60
CA VAL A 279 13.75 13.46 11.29
C VAL A 279 14.62 12.21 11.10
N ALA A 280 14.01 11.12 10.63
CA ALA A 280 14.70 9.92 10.18
C ALA A 280 14.56 9.81 8.65
N GLU A 281 15.67 9.65 7.96
CA GLU A 281 15.75 9.40 6.52
C GLU A 281 16.40 8.04 6.31
N ILE A 282 15.64 7.08 5.75
CA ILE A 282 16.08 5.69 5.59
C ILE A 282 15.92 5.22 4.16
N VAL A 283 16.95 4.55 3.68
CA VAL A 283 16.98 3.84 2.40
C VAL A 283 17.19 2.36 2.67
N GLY A 284 16.34 1.52 2.08
CA GLY A 284 16.49 0.07 2.07
C GLY A 284 17.11 -0.40 0.76
N ILE A 285 18.16 -1.18 0.85
CA ILE A 285 18.91 -1.72 -0.30
C ILE A 285 18.79 -3.24 -0.25
N ASP A 286 18.42 -3.88 -1.37
CA ASP A 286 18.42 -5.34 -1.50
C ASP A 286 19.87 -5.82 -1.59
N MET A 287 20.29 -6.68 -0.63
CA MET A 287 21.66 -7.20 -0.58
C MET A 287 22.01 -8.13 -1.74
N LYS A 288 20.99 -8.63 -2.47
CA LYS A 288 21.22 -9.53 -3.60
C LYS A 288 21.76 -8.81 -4.85
N ASN A 289 21.35 -7.56 -5.08
CA ASN A 289 21.62 -6.84 -6.33
C ASN A 289 22.02 -5.36 -6.14
N GLY A 290 21.98 -4.86 -4.91
CA GLY A 290 22.32 -3.46 -4.58
C GLY A 290 21.25 -2.46 -5.00
N GLU A 291 20.05 -2.91 -5.40
CA GLU A 291 18.97 -2.02 -5.79
C GLU A 291 18.29 -1.38 -4.56
N THR A 292 17.95 -0.11 -4.70
CA THR A 292 17.10 0.58 -3.70
C THR A 292 15.67 0.08 -3.80
N THR A 293 15.18 -0.50 -2.71
CA THR A 293 13.82 -1.06 -2.61
C THR A 293 12.88 -0.22 -1.77
N LEU A 294 13.43 0.69 -0.95
CA LEU A 294 12.69 1.58 -0.09
C LEU A 294 13.42 2.92 0.04
N THR A 295 12.69 4.01 -0.04
CA THR A 295 13.13 5.33 0.44
C THR A 295 12.01 5.91 1.28
N THR A 296 12.29 6.24 2.53
CA THR A 296 11.28 6.76 3.45
C THR A 296 11.88 7.82 4.37
N SER A 297 11.07 8.80 4.69
CA SER A 297 11.39 9.84 5.66
C SER A 297 10.22 10.03 6.62
N VAL A 298 10.52 10.19 7.88
CA VAL A 298 9.54 10.48 8.94
C VAL A 298 10.08 11.60 9.80
N SER A 299 9.25 12.57 10.14
CA SER A 299 9.51 13.60 11.14
C SER A 299 8.57 13.40 12.33
N CYS A 300 9.08 13.63 13.53
CA CYS A 300 8.32 13.54 14.78
C CYS A 300 8.66 14.73 15.67
N THR A 301 7.64 15.36 16.21
CA THR A 301 7.77 16.42 17.23
C THR A 301 7.22 15.88 18.54
N ALA A 302 8.01 15.96 19.60
CA ALA A 302 7.58 15.52 20.92
C ALA A 302 7.92 16.57 22.00
N THR A 303 7.28 16.42 23.14
CA THR A 303 7.51 17.22 24.34
C THR A 303 8.03 16.36 25.48
N GLY A 304 8.65 16.99 26.49
CA GLY A 304 9.12 16.31 27.69
C GLY A 304 9.34 17.27 28.83
N SER A 305 9.30 16.77 30.07
CA SER A 305 9.53 17.58 31.29
C SER A 305 10.98 18.09 31.41
N ASN A 306 11.91 17.47 30.72
CA ASN A 306 13.31 17.89 30.64
C ASN A 306 13.88 17.50 29.26
N TRP A 307 15.10 17.97 28.99
CA TRP A 307 15.80 17.72 27.72
C TRP A 307 15.85 16.24 27.35
N ASN A 308 16.26 15.37 28.29
CA ASN A 308 16.40 13.94 28.03
C ASN A 308 15.07 13.25 27.73
N ASN A 309 14.02 13.58 28.47
CA ASN A 309 12.68 13.03 28.26
C ASN A 309 12.11 13.47 26.91
N CYS A 310 12.30 14.74 26.54
CA CYS A 310 11.87 15.25 25.25
C CYS A 310 12.50 14.46 24.09
N VAL A 311 13.83 14.33 24.09
CA VAL A 311 14.58 13.60 23.06
C VAL A 311 14.20 12.10 23.05
N SER A 312 14.05 11.49 24.22
CA SER A 312 13.68 10.07 24.35
C SER A 312 12.26 9.80 23.79
N ASN A 313 11.30 10.65 24.13
CA ASN A 313 9.94 10.54 23.61
C ASN A 313 9.93 10.67 22.07
N CYS A 314 10.60 11.71 21.56
CA CYS A 314 10.69 11.94 20.12
C CYS A 314 11.36 10.75 19.38
N LYS A 315 12.46 10.23 19.91
CA LYS A 315 13.13 9.05 19.35
C LYS A 315 12.23 7.82 19.35
N SER A 316 11.48 7.58 20.42
CA SER A 316 10.57 6.42 20.53
C SER A 316 9.45 6.47 19.48
N GLU A 317 8.77 7.59 19.36
CA GLU A 317 7.69 7.78 18.40
C GLU A 317 8.21 7.72 16.95
N LEU A 318 9.32 8.42 16.66
CA LEU A 318 9.99 8.41 15.38
C LEU A 318 10.39 6.98 14.97
N THR A 319 11.00 6.23 15.90
CA THR A 319 11.46 4.87 15.63
C THR A 319 10.30 3.93 15.34
N THR A 320 9.20 4.03 16.08
CA THR A 320 7.99 3.24 15.83
C THR A 320 7.45 3.50 14.42
N SER A 321 7.35 4.76 14.03
CA SER A 321 6.83 5.16 12.72
C SER A 321 7.75 4.70 11.58
N ILE A 322 9.05 4.93 11.69
CA ILE A 322 10.01 4.55 10.63
C ILE A 322 10.13 3.03 10.47
N VAL A 323 10.07 2.28 11.57
CA VAL A 323 10.09 0.81 11.54
C VAL A 323 8.84 0.25 10.88
N ASN A 324 7.66 0.84 11.13
CA ASN A 324 6.45 0.49 10.41
C ASN A 324 6.61 0.71 8.90
N ASN A 325 7.16 1.86 8.49
CA ASN A 325 7.43 2.14 7.07
C ASN A 325 8.40 1.12 6.46
N ILE A 326 9.40 0.67 7.19
CA ILE A 326 10.33 -0.37 6.74
C ILE A 326 9.61 -1.72 6.59
N ILE A 327 8.86 -2.14 7.60
CA ILE A 327 8.21 -3.47 7.62
C ILE A 327 7.14 -3.60 6.55
N TYR A 328 6.40 -2.53 6.27
CA TYR A 328 5.30 -2.53 5.31
C TYR A 328 5.68 -1.88 3.97
N GLY A 329 6.87 -1.29 3.87
CA GLY A 329 7.35 -0.57 2.69
C GLY A 329 8.26 -1.39 1.77
N LEU A 330 9.11 -2.26 2.34
CA LEU A 330 10.05 -3.11 1.61
C LEU A 330 9.38 -4.18 0.74
#